data_c4c10d273da059fcfec0669188f5b8a1
#
_entry.id   c4c10d273da059fcfec0669188f5b8a1
#
_cell.length_a   1.000
_cell.length_b   1.000
_cell.length_c   1.000
_cell.angle_alpha   90.00
_cell.angle_beta   90.00
_cell.angle_gamma   90.00
#
_symmetry.space_group_name_H-M   'P 1'
#
loop_
_entity.id
_entity.type
_entity.pdbx_description
1 polymer ?
#
loop_
_entity_poly.entity_id
_entity_poly.type
_entity_poly.pdbx_seq_one_letter_code
_entity_poly.pdbx_strand_id
1 'polypeptide(L)' 'HHDPEFRVAVVLPDRPPAEGLGNSKRAAEQAAAAAMLTRVGVAVDKIDG' A
#
# COMPACT_ATOMS: atom_id res chain seq x y z
N HIS A 1 -17.46 19.54 -10.17
CA HIS A 1 -16.24 19.46 -9.42
C HIS A 1 -15.77 18.02 -9.31
N HIS A 2 -14.60 17.87 -8.78
CA HIS A 2 -14.02 16.56 -8.68
C HIS A 2 -13.25 16.43 -7.37
N ASP A 3 -13.11 15.24 -6.92
CA ASP A 3 -12.39 14.97 -5.70
C ASP A 3 -10.91 14.88 -5.97
N PRO A 4 -10.09 15.42 -5.09
CA PRO A 4 -8.67 15.23 -5.22
C PRO A 4 -8.34 13.76 -5.05
N GLU A 5 -7.40 13.33 -5.84
CA GLU A 5 -6.96 11.95 -5.76
C GLU A 5 -5.45 11.93 -5.69
N PHE A 6 -4.93 11.27 -4.69
CA PHE A 6 -3.50 11.16 -4.48
C PHE A 6 -3.07 9.72 -4.70
N ARG A 7 -1.92 9.58 -5.31
CA ARG A 7 -1.34 8.27 -5.55
C ARG A 7 0.05 8.23 -4.93
N VAL A 8 0.29 7.22 -4.12
CA VAL A 8 1.58 7.03 -3.49
C VAL A 8 2.09 5.65 -3.87
N ALA A 9 3.33 5.58 -4.27
CA ALA A 9 3.96 4.32 -4.60
C ALA A 9 5.07 4.04 -3.62
N VAL A 10 5.09 2.82 -3.09
CA VAL A 10 6.16 2.35 -2.23
C VAL A 10 7.02 1.40 -3.04
N VAL A 11 8.29 1.74 -3.17
CA VAL A 11 9.22 0.96 -3.97
C VAL A 11 10.28 0.37 -3.07
N LEU A 12 10.38 -0.94 -3.08
CA LEU A 12 11.39 -1.65 -2.32
C LEU A 12 12.26 -2.45 -3.29
N PRO A 13 13.55 -2.61 -2.97
CA PRO A 13 14.46 -3.28 -3.89
C PRO A 13 14.12 -4.75 -4.11
N ASP A 14 13.52 -5.39 -3.13
CA ASP A 14 13.27 -6.83 -3.22
C ASP A 14 11.87 -7.16 -3.70
N ARG A 15 11.03 -6.16 -3.90
CA ARG A 15 9.62 -6.43 -4.13
C ARG A 15 9.09 -5.50 -5.22
N PRO A 16 8.05 -5.93 -5.90
CA PRO A 16 7.39 -5.03 -6.83
C PRO A 16 6.77 -3.86 -6.07
N PRO A 17 6.66 -2.72 -6.73
CA PRO A 17 6.10 -1.55 -6.08
C PRO A 17 4.63 -1.76 -5.71
N ALA A 18 4.23 -1.15 -4.61
CA ALA A 18 2.85 -1.15 -4.19
C ALA A 18 2.32 0.26 -4.28
N GLU A 19 1.12 0.42 -4.80
CA GLU A 19 0.52 1.73 -4.96
C GLU A 19 -0.73 1.84 -4.12
N GLY A 20 -0.95 3.02 -3.59
CA GLY A 20 -2.16 3.32 -2.85
C GLY A 20 -2.79 4.59 -3.36
N LEU A 21 -4.10 4.62 -3.37
CA LEU A 21 -4.87 5.79 -3.78
C LEU A 21 -5.72 6.25 -2.61
N GLY A 22 -5.89 7.54 -2.50
CA GLY A 22 -6.70 8.08 -1.43
C GLY A 22 -7.12 9.50 -1.71
N ASN A 23 -8.01 10.01 -0.88
CA ASN A 23 -8.52 11.36 -1.01
C ASN A 23 -7.53 12.40 -0.50
N SER A 24 -6.53 11.96 0.21
CA SER A 24 -5.49 12.83 0.72
C SER A 24 -4.18 12.09 0.63
N LYS A 25 -3.09 12.85 0.76
CA LYS A 25 -1.79 12.23 0.72
C LYS A 25 -1.65 11.16 1.79
N ARG A 26 -2.15 11.47 2.98
CA ARG A 26 -2.06 10.53 4.09
C ARG A 26 -2.85 9.27 3.81
N ALA A 27 -4.05 9.43 3.26
CA ALA A 27 -4.86 8.28 2.93
C ALA A 27 -4.19 7.43 1.87
N ALA A 28 -3.56 8.07 0.89
CA ALA A 28 -2.85 7.34 -0.15
C ALA A 28 -1.65 6.61 0.42
N GLU A 29 -0.95 7.24 1.36
CA GLU A 29 0.18 6.59 2.01
C GLU A 29 -0.26 5.37 2.80
N GLN A 30 -1.35 5.52 3.51
CA GLN A 30 -1.88 4.39 4.28
C GLN A 30 -2.34 3.26 3.37
N ALA A 31 -2.95 3.61 2.25
CA ALA A 31 -3.37 2.60 1.31
C ALA A 31 -2.18 1.87 0.71
N ALA A 32 -1.11 2.60 0.39
CA ALA A 32 0.09 1.96 -0.14
C ALA A 32 0.73 1.06 0.90
N ALA A 33 0.79 1.53 2.14
CA ALA A 33 1.36 0.74 3.22
C ALA A 33 0.52 -0.51 3.46
N ALA A 34 -0.79 -0.38 3.42
CA ALA A 34 -1.66 -1.52 3.61
C ALA A 34 -1.47 -2.55 2.50
N ALA A 35 -1.31 -2.08 1.27
CA ALA A 35 -1.07 -2.98 0.16
C ALA A 35 0.23 -3.75 0.35
N MET A 36 1.26 -3.06 0.80
CA MET A 36 2.54 -3.70 1.05
C MET A 36 2.44 -4.70 2.19
N LEU A 37 1.77 -4.31 3.26
CA LEU A 37 1.60 -5.19 4.41
C LEU A 37 0.79 -6.43 4.05
N THR A 38 -0.18 -6.28 3.18
CA THR A 38 -0.97 -7.42 2.76
C THR A 38 -0.10 -8.47 2.09
N ARG A 39 0.82 -8.03 1.25
CA ARG A 39 1.70 -8.97 0.58
C ARG A 39 2.63 -9.65 1.56
N VAL A 40 3.21 -8.87 2.46
CA VAL A 40 4.10 -9.43 3.47
C VAL A 40 3.30 -10.28 4.44
N GLY A 41 2.12 -9.80 4.80
CA GLY A 41 1.28 -10.47 5.77
C GLY A 41 0.81 -11.83 5.32
N VAL A 42 0.63 -12.01 4.03
CA VAL A 42 0.21 -13.31 3.53
C VAL A 42 1.23 -14.37 3.89
N ALA A 43 2.50 -14.06 3.69
CA ALA A 43 3.56 -15.03 4.01
C ALA A 43 3.66 -15.25 5.52
N VAL A 44 3.55 -14.17 6.28
CA VAL A 44 3.63 -14.28 7.73
C VAL A 44 2.44 -15.01 8.29
N ASP A 45 1.29 -14.76 7.71
CA ASP A 45 0.06 -15.38 8.18
C ASP A 45 0.12 -16.89 8.06
N LYS A 46 0.75 -17.37 7.02
CA LYS A 46 0.90 -18.80 6.85
C LYS A 46 1.74 -19.41 7.95
N ILE A 47 2.77 -18.69 8.35
CA ILE A 47 3.65 -19.17 9.39
C ILE A 47 2.90 -19.21 10.71
N ASP A 48 2.11 -18.19 10.93
CA ASP A 48 1.41 -18.07 12.18
C ASP A 48 0.29 -19.08 12.29
N GLY A 49 -0.27 -19.43 11.18
CA GLY A 49 -1.37 -20.37 11.13
C GLY A 49 -1.12 -21.64 11.81
#